data_6291840120e47ff44a8dafd4053174dd
#
_entry.id   6291840120e47ff44a8dafd4053174dd
#
_cell.length_a   1.000
_cell.length_b   1.000
_cell.length_c   1.000
_cell.angle_alpha   90.00
_cell.angle_beta   90.00
_cell.angle_gamma   90.00
#
_symmetry.space_group_name_H-M   'P 1'
#
loop_
_entity.id
_entity.type
_entity.pdbx_description
1 polymer ?
#
loop_
_entity_poly.entity_id
_entity_poly.type
_entity_poly.pdbx_seq_one_letter_code
_entity_poly.pdbx_strand_id
1 'polypeptide(L)'
;TYVTRCLQKTDDIRRLTDRMFEYALVYDVSEPEQIRMIPFSLSRLLGLFREQMDFLELAGFHTDISFPDADISDITTPDALTIQADPELCKRILNNLFSNILKYGSKQETVTLSMQLPPEINKDAALCLALKNTVKPEHSAVESNRIGLKSSTRNMERMGGKLVVFQTNTFFEVTLSFPVTAP
;
A
#
# COMPACT_ATOMS: atom_id res chain seq x y z
N THR A 1 14.61 34.42 15.26
CA THR A 1 15.85 34.06 15.97
C THR A 1 16.70 33.12 15.10
N TYR A 2 18.03 33.03 15.39
CA TYR A 2 18.95 32.14 14.65
C TYR A 2 18.50 30.67 14.73
N VAL A 3 18.05 30.22 15.87
CA VAL A 3 17.52 28.87 16.11
C VAL A 3 16.33 28.55 15.19
N THR A 4 15.40 29.48 15.03
CA THR A 4 14.22 29.30 14.16
C THR A 4 14.62 29.11 12.69
N ARG A 5 15.64 29.88 12.25
CA ARG A 5 16.20 29.72 10.89
C ARG A 5 16.92 28.38 10.70
N CYS A 6 17.65 27.90 11.72
CA CYS A 6 18.29 26.59 11.69
C CYS A 6 17.26 25.48 11.60
N LEU A 7 16.19 25.51 12.38
CA LEU A 7 15.10 24.54 12.33
C LEU A 7 14.41 24.52 10.96
N GLN A 8 14.12 25.71 10.40
CA GLN A 8 13.55 25.80 9.04
C GLN A 8 14.48 25.20 7.99
N LYS A 9 15.78 25.50 8.05
CA LYS A 9 16.76 24.92 7.11
C LYS A 9 16.88 23.41 7.26
N THR A 10 16.81 22.87 8.47
CA THR A 10 16.82 21.43 8.71
C THR A 10 15.57 20.75 8.11
N ASP A 11 14.40 21.39 8.24
CA ASP A 11 13.16 20.89 7.64
C ASP A 11 13.19 20.95 6.11
N ASP A 12 13.76 22.01 5.53
CA ASP A 12 13.95 22.16 4.10
C ASP A 12 14.89 21.07 3.54
N ILE A 13 16.01 20.80 4.24
CA ILE A 13 16.95 19.74 3.89
C ILE A 13 16.28 18.37 3.95
N ARG A 14 15.54 18.09 5.02
CA ARG A 14 14.79 16.83 5.15
C ARG A 14 13.80 16.64 4.00
N ARG A 15 13.00 17.67 3.68
CA ARG A 15 12.08 17.64 2.54
C ARG A 15 12.78 17.44 1.20
N LEU A 16 13.94 18.06 1.01
CA LEU A 16 14.73 17.89 -0.20
C LEU A 16 15.29 16.46 -0.30
N THR A 17 15.80 15.93 0.81
CA THR A 17 16.31 14.54 0.89
C THR A 17 15.19 13.54 0.64
N ASP A 18 14.02 13.72 1.23
CA ASP A 18 12.86 12.88 0.98
C ASP A 18 12.45 12.88 -0.49
N ARG A 19 12.43 14.07 -1.13
CA ARG A 19 12.16 14.20 -2.57
C ARG A 19 13.25 13.54 -3.45
N MET A 20 14.51 13.69 -3.10
CA MET A 20 15.61 13.03 -3.82
C MET A 20 15.52 11.50 -3.68
N PHE A 21 15.15 11.00 -2.51
CA PHE A 21 14.94 9.58 -2.26
C PHE A 21 13.73 9.06 -3.06
N GLU A 22 12.61 9.79 -3.07
CA GLU A 22 11.44 9.49 -3.90
C GLU A 22 11.81 9.51 -5.39
N TYR A 23 12.61 10.49 -5.81
CA TYR A 23 13.07 10.59 -7.19
C TYR A 23 14.00 9.42 -7.56
N ALA A 24 14.96 9.07 -6.71
CA ALA A 24 15.85 7.94 -6.92
C ALA A 24 15.09 6.60 -7.02
N LEU A 25 14.05 6.41 -6.20
CA LEU A 25 13.19 5.21 -6.24
C LEU A 25 12.38 5.09 -7.55
N VAL A 26 12.08 6.22 -8.21
CA VAL A 26 11.32 6.25 -9.48
C VAL A 26 12.22 6.17 -10.70
N TYR A 27 13.40 6.80 -10.59
CA TYR A 27 14.38 6.91 -11.67
C TYR A 27 15.60 6.02 -11.45
N ASP A 28 15.45 4.99 -10.57
CA ASP A 28 16.47 3.94 -10.52
C ASP A 28 16.47 3.22 -11.88
N VAL A 29 17.25 3.84 -12.81
CA VAL A 29 17.49 3.38 -14.18
C VAL A 29 18.54 2.26 -14.18
N SER A 30 18.94 1.78 -12.98
CA SER A 30 19.69 0.55 -12.88
C SER A 30 18.84 -0.56 -13.47
N GLU A 31 19.41 -1.35 -14.34
CA GLU A 31 18.89 -2.46 -15.14
C GLU A 31 17.59 -3.06 -14.59
N PRO A 32 16.63 -3.49 -15.44
CA PRO A 32 15.36 -4.02 -14.96
C PRO A 32 15.66 -5.10 -13.92
N GLU A 33 15.50 -4.75 -12.64
CA GLU A 33 15.58 -5.72 -11.54
C GLU A 33 14.78 -6.93 -12.00
N GLN A 34 15.43 -8.07 -12.12
CA GLN A 34 14.76 -9.30 -12.50
C GLN A 34 13.66 -9.53 -11.47
N ILE A 35 12.42 -9.38 -11.91
CA ILE A 35 11.26 -9.62 -11.04
C ILE A 35 11.31 -11.08 -10.67
N ARG A 36 11.35 -11.36 -9.38
CA ARG A 36 11.34 -12.71 -8.85
C ARG A 36 9.90 -13.10 -8.49
N MET A 37 9.11 -13.46 -9.51
CA MET A 37 7.77 -13.97 -9.27
C MET A 37 7.84 -15.34 -8.62
N ILE A 38 7.22 -15.48 -7.45
CA ILE A 38 7.13 -16.74 -6.70
C ILE A 38 5.68 -16.97 -6.27
N PRO A 39 5.27 -18.23 -6.06
CA PRO A 39 4.02 -18.52 -5.38
C PRO A 39 4.00 -17.87 -3.99
N PHE A 40 2.98 -17.08 -3.73
CA PHE A 40 2.86 -16.29 -2.52
C PHE A 40 1.49 -16.55 -1.90
N SER A 41 1.47 -17.19 -0.73
CA SER A 41 0.21 -17.53 -0.09
C SER A 41 -0.56 -16.29 0.38
N LEU A 42 -1.88 -16.39 0.41
CA LEU A 42 -2.74 -15.34 0.95
C LEU A 42 -2.36 -14.99 2.40
N SER A 43 -2.12 -16.00 3.25
CA SER A 43 -1.70 -15.79 4.64
C SER A 43 -0.47 -14.92 4.76
N ARG A 44 0.52 -15.15 3.88
CA ARG A 44 1.77 -14.37 3.86
C ARG A 44 1.54 -12.93 3.42
N LEU A 45 0.69 -12.73 2.40
CA LEU A 45 0.31 -11.39 1.94
C LEU A 45 -0.41 -10.62 3.06
N LEU A 46 -1.40 -11.24 3.69
CA LEU A 46 -2.14 -10.65 4.81
C LEU A 46 -1.23 -10.37 6.02
N GLY A 47 -0.23 -11.23 6.26
CA GLY A 47 0.78 -11.01 7.28
C GLY A 47 1.54 -9.69 7.08
N LEU A 48 1.95 -9.38 5.84
CA LEU A 48 2.60 -8.10 5.51
C LEU A 48 1.69 -6.91 5.77
N PHE A 49 0.40 -7.00 5.43
CA PHE A 49 -0.56 -5.93 5.73
C PHE A 49 -0.75 -5.76 7.23
N ARG A 50 -0.87 -6.86 7.98
CA ARG A 50 -1.05 -6.83 9.43
C ARG A 50 0.11 -6.15 10.13
N GLU A 51 1.36 -6.49 9.78
CA GLU A 51 2.56 -5.80 10.31
C GLU A 51 2.48 -4.28 10.12
N GLN A 52 2.02 -3.82 8.97
CA GLN A 52 1.88 -2.39 8.69
C GLN A 52 0.72 -1.76 9.46
N MET A 53 -0.41 -2.47 9.64
CA MET A 53 -1.54 -2.00 10.43
C MET A 53 -1.15 -1.89 11.92
N ASP A 54 -0.46 -2.88 12.47
CA ASP A 54 0.08 -2.85 13.85
C ASP A 54 1.02 -1.66 14.05
N PHE A 55 1.84 -1.34 13.04
CA PHE A 55 2.71 -0.15 13.09
C PHE A 55 1.91 1.15 13.09
N LEU A 56 0.80 1.24 12.33
CA LEU A 56 -0.10 2.40 12.40
C LEU A 56 -0.74 2.55 13.79
N GLU A 57 -1.14 1.46 14.43
CA GLU A 57 -1.68 1.49 15.81
C GLU A 57 -0.65 2.02 16.80
N LEU A 58 0.60 1.56 16.71
CA LEU A 58 1.70 2.09 17.51
C LEU A 58 1.94 3.59 17.26
N ALA A 59 1.67 4.06 16.03
CA ALA A 59 1.74 5.48 15.68
C ALA A 59 0.50 6.28 16.12
N GLY A 60 -0.49 5.64 16.76
CA GLY A 60 -1.71 6.25 17.32
C GLY A 60 -2.87 6.39 16.33
N PHE A 61 -2.91 5.58 15.28
CA PHE A 61 -4.09 5.42 14.42
C PHE A 61 -5.02 4.35 15.00
N HIS A 62 -6.30 4.44 14.66
CA HIS A 62 -7.23 3.33 14.82
C HIS A 62 -7.24 2.51 13.53
N THR A 63 -7.17 1.20 13.63
CA THR A 63 -7.17 0.31 12.47
C THR A 63 -8.30 -0.72 12.56
N ASP A 64 -8.80 -1.14 11.41
CA ASP A 64 -9.78 -2.23 11.30
C ASP A 64 -9.46 -3.08 10.07
N ILE A 65 -9.50 -4.40 10.26
CA ILE A 65 -9.31 -5.37 9.19
C ILE A 65 -10.62 -6.10 9.00
N SER A 66 -11.37 -5.67 7.99
CA SER A 66 -12.66 -6.23 7.63
C SER A 66 -12.52 -7.24 6.50
N PHE A 67 -12.75 -8.50 6.81
CA PHE A 67 -12.89 -9.54 5.79
C PHE A 67 -14.39 -9.83 5.59
N PRO A 68 -14.83 -10.07 4.34
CA PRO A 68 -16.22 -10.45 4.12
C PRO A 68 -16.57 -11.72 4.91
N ASP A 69 -17.81 -11.79 5.39
CA ASP A 69 -18.40 -12.93 6.10
C ASP A 69 -18.49 -14.24 5.27
N ALA A 70 -17.96 -14.24 4.06
CA ALA A 70 -17.70 -15.50 3.36
C ALA A 70 -16.75 -16.29 4.26
N ASP A 71 -17.28 -17.34 4.87
CA ASP A 71 -16.55 -18.28 5.70
C ASP A 71 -15.17 -18.56 5.10
N ILE A 72 -14.14 -17.88 5.66
CA ILE A 72 -12.74 -18.21 5.35
C ILE A 72 -12.49 -19.69 5.67
N SER A 73 -13.36 -20.30 6.48
CA SER A 73 -13.43 -21.73 6.74
C SER A 73 -13.88 -22.57 5.54
N ASP A 74 -14.68 -22.04 4.61
CA ASP A 74 -15.15 -22.76 3.43
C ASP A 74 -14.20 -22.63 2.22
N ILE A 75 -13.36 -21.58 2.20
CA ILE A 75 -12.22 -21.51 1.30
C ILE A 75 -11.09 -22.26 2.00
N THR A 76 -11.18 -23.56 1.94
CA THR A 76 -10.21 -24.56 2.40
C THR A 76 -8.83 -23.98 2.61
N THR A 77 -8.50 -23.65 3.84
CA THR A 77 -7.20 -23.15 4.32
C THR A 77 -6.69 -21.88 3.60
N PRO A 78 -6.25 -20.86 4.35
CA PRO A 78 -5.65 -19.64 3.79
C PRO A 78 -4.48 -19.90 2.82
N ASP A 79 -3.94 -21.10 2.82
CA ASP A 79 -2.83 -21.54 1.97
C ASP A 79 -3.29 -22.12 0.62
N ALA A 80 -4.59 -22.37 0.42
CA ALA A 80 -5.12 -22.88 -0.85
C ALA A 80 -5.16 -21.80 -1.95
N LEU A 81 -5.22 -20.52 -1.59
CA LEU A 81 -5.17 -19.42 -2.54
C LEU A 81 -3.75 -18.86 -2.63
N THR A 82 -3.17 -18.98 -3.81
CA THR A 82 -1.85 -18.41 -4.10
C THR A 82 -1.95 -17.34 -5.17
N ILE A 83 -1.13 -16.31 -5.00
CA ILE A 83 -0.87 -15.32 -6.03
C ILE A 83 0.56 -15.51 -6.54
N GLN A 84 0.85 -15.06 -7.74
CA GLN A 84 2.22 -14.90 -8.20
C GLN A 84 2.66 -13.47 -7.89
N ALA A 85 3.67 -13.31 -7.05
CA ALA A 85 4.15 -11.99 -6.65
C ALA A 85 5.64 -11.98 -6.34
N ASP A 86 6.24 -10.82 -6.44
CA ASP A 86 7.58 -10.56 -5.94
C ASP A 86 7.47 -9.96 -4.53
N PRO A 87 7.99 -10.64 -3.48
CA PRO A 87 7.88 -10.17 -2.10
C PRO A 87 8.48 -8.80 -1.85
N GLU A 88 9.58 -8.46 -2.52
CA GLU A 88 10.23 -7.16 -2.35
C GLU A 88 9.42 -6.04 -3.01
N LEU A 89 8.82 -6.30 -4.17
CA LEU A 89 7.91 -5.34 -4.78
C LEU A 89 6.65 -5.15 -3.94
N CYS A 90 6.09 -6.21 -3.35
CA CYS A 90 4.98 -6.11 -2.41
C CYS A 90 5.33 -5.22 -1.21
N LYS A 91 6.49 -5.46 -0.56
CA LYS A 91 6.95 -4.62 0.55
C LYS A 91 7.12 -3.15 0.15
N ARG A 92 7.72 -2.88 -1.02
CA ARG A 92 7.89 -1.49 -1.52
C ARG A 92 6.54 -0.80 -1.73
N ILE A 93 5.55 -1.50 -2.30
CA ILE A 93 4.20 -0.99 -2.47
C ILE A 93 3.59 -0.65 -1.11
N LEU A 94 3.62 -1.60 -0.16
CA LEU A 94 3.06 -1.39 1.17
C LEU A 94 3.74 -0.23 1.89
N ASN A 95 5.07 -0.17 1.91
CA ASN A 95 5.81 0.94 2.52
C ASN A 95 5.38 2.30 1.95
N ASN A 96 5.16 2.41 0.65
CA ASN A 96 4.68 3.64 0.02
C ASN A 96 3.26 4.00 0.49
N LEU A 97 2.34 3.02 0.50
CA LEU A 97 0.95 3.26 0.90
C LEU A 97 0.84 3.65 2.36
N PHE A 98 1.48 2.91 3.25
CA PHE A 98 1.44 3.16 4.69
C PHE A 98 2.20 4.43 5.10
N SER A 99 3.31 4.74 4.44
CA SER A 99 4.00 6.03 4.61
C SER A 99 3.09 7.21 4.21
N ASN A 100 2.26 7.07 3.18
CA ASN A 100 1.28 8.09 2.82
C ASN A 100 0.22 8.25 3.91
N ILE A 101 -0.28 7.17 4.50
CA ILE A 101 -1.22 7.23 5.62
C ILE A 101 -0.60 7.94 6.83
N LEU A 102 0.64 7.61 7.20
CA LEU A 102 1.35 8.28 8.31
C LEU A 102 1.51 9.78 8.07
N LYS A 103 1.81 10.18 6.84
CA LYS A 103 2.02 11.60 6.49
C LYS A 103 0.70 12.38 6.42
N TYR A 104 -0.31 11.84 5.78
CA TYR A 104 -1.51 12.56 5.34
C TYR A 104 -2.79 12.09 6.01
N GLY A 105 -2.80 10.90 6.63
CA GLY A 105 -3.97 10.31 7.27
C GLY A 105 -4.39 11.03 8.55
N SER A 106 -5.70 11.13 8.77
CA SER A 106 -6.27 11.59 10.04
C SER A 106 -6.26 10.44 11.05
N LYS A 107 -5.88 10.75 12.30
CA LYS A 107 -5.94 9.79 13.42
C LYS A 107 -7.31 9.74 14.11
N GLN A 108 -8.22 10.61 13.71
CA GLN A 108 -9.56 10.68 14.29
C GLN A 108 -10.51 9.62 13.74
N GLU A 109 -10.17 9.09 12.57
CA GLU A 109 -10.96 8.10 11.86
C GLU A 109 -10.17 6.80 11.67
N THR A 110 -10.89 5.70 11.53
CA THR A 110 -10.31 4.38 11.39
C THR A 110 -9.71 4.17 9.99
N VAL A 111 -8.49 3.65 9.93
CA VAL A 111 -7.91 3.11 8.70
C VAL A 111 -8.44 1.70 8.50
N THR A 112 -9.09 1.44 7.38
CA THR A 112 -9.71 0.15 7.11
C THR A 112 -8.98 -0.60 6.00
N LEU A 113 -8.76 -1.89 6.23
CA LEU A 113 -8.32 -2.84 5.22
C LEU A 113 -9.48 -3.82 4.97
N SER A 114 -9.98 -3.87 3.77
CA SER A 114 -10.99 -4.84 3.35
C SER A 114 -10.46 -5.76 2.26
N MET A 115 -11.01 -6.97 2.18
CA MET A 115 -10.63 -7.97 1.21
C MET A 115 -11.86 -8.48 0.47
N GLN A 116 -11.72 -8.68 -0.82
CA GLN A 116 -12.71 -9.34 -1.67
C GLN A 116 -12.04 -10.50 -2.41
N LEU A 117 -12.62 -11.66 -2.24
CA LEU A 117 -12.21 -12.86 -2.97
C LEU A 117 -13.01 -12.99 -4.26
N PRO A 118 -12.43 -13.52 -5.33
CA PRO A 118 -13.19 -13.82 -6.54
C PRO A 118 -14.23 -14.92 -6.22
N PRO A 119 -15.45 -14.83 -6.77
CA PRO A 119 -16.49 -15.85 -6.53
C PRO A 119 -16.12 -17.22 -7.10
N GLU A 120 -15.29 -17.24 -8.13
CA GLU A 120 -14.76 -18.45 -8.76
C GLU A 120 -13.31 -18.22 -9.15
N ILE A 121 -12.47 -19.25 -9.01
CA ILE A 121 -11.09 -19.22 -9.44
C ILE A 121 -11.01 -19.61 -10.92
N ASN A 122 -10.88 -18.62 -11.77
CA ASN A 122 -10.67 -18.76 -13.21
C ASN A 122 -9.48 -17.89 -13.66
N LYS A 123 -9.16 -17.89 -14.95
CA LYS A 123 -8.02 -17.13 -15.48
C LYS A 123 -8.06 -15.61 -15.26
N ASP A 124 -9.25 -15.06 -15.03
CA ASP A 124 -9.47 -13.62 -14.82
C ASP A 124 -9.72 -13.32 -13.33
N ALA A 125 -9.61 -14.33 -12.46
CA ALA A 125 -9.84 -14.20 -11.05
C ALA A 125 -8.77 -13.31 -10.39
N ALA A 126 -9.19 -12.41 -9.52
CA ALA A 126 -8.29 -11.56 -8.79
C ALA A 126 -8.72 -11.42 -7.31
N LEU A 127 -7.74 -11.49 -6.43
CA LEU A 127 -7.87 -11.06 -5.05
C LEU A 127 -7.79 -9.54 -4.99
N CYS A 128 -8.78 -8.88 -4.42
CA CYS A 128 -8.79 -7.43 -4.23
C CYS A 128 -8.63 -7.07 -2.75
N LEU A 129 -7.67 -6.20 -2.46
CA LEU A 129 -7.43 -5.63 -1.14
C LEU A 129 -7.62 -4.11 -1.23
N ALA A 130 -8.56 -3.56 -0.47
CA ALA A 130 -8.80 -2.13 -0.42
C ALA A 130 -8.36 -1.54 0.91
N LEU A 131 -7.46 -0.56 0.86
CA LEU A 131 -6.94 0.19 2.00
C LEU A 131 -7.50 1.61 1.93
N LYS A 132 -8.23 2.02 2.97
CA LYS A 132 -8.92 3.31 3.03
C LYS A 132 -8.57 4.07 4.30
N ASN A 133 -8.35 5.37 4.17
CA ASN A 133 -8.16 6.28 5.30
C ASN A 133 -8.76 7.66 5.03
N THR A 134 -9.10 8.38 6.09
CA THR A 134 -9.48 9.80 6.03
C THR A 134 -8.22 10.66 5.95
N VAL A 135 -8.28 11.72 5.15
CA VAL A 135 -7.17 12.68 4.96
C VAL A 135 -7.32 13.85 5.93
N LYS A 136 -6.21 14.33 6.47
CA LYS A 136 -6.19 15.55 7.31
C LYS A 136 -6.67 16.76 6.50
N PRO A 137 -7.51 17.64 7.08
CA PRO A 137 -8.05 18.81 6.36
C PRO A 137 -6.99 19.72 5.76
N GLU A 138 -5.87 19.91 6.47
CA GLU A 138 -4.74 20.73 6.02
C GLU A 138 -3.98 20.15 4.83
N HIS A 139 -4.20 18.88 4.51
CA HIS A 139 -3.55 18.18 3.39
C HIS A 139 -4.50 17.87 2.23
N SER A 140 -5.77 18.27 2.32
CA SER A 140 -6.76 18.04 1.27
C SER A 140 -6.39 18.69 -0.08
N ALA A 141 -5.58 19.76 -0.06
CA ALA A 141 -5.13 20.51 -1.24
C ALA A 141 -3.65 20.26 -1.59
N VAL A 142 -2.93 19.39 -0.85
CA VAL A 142 -1.51 19.17 -1.14
C VAL A 142 -1.39 18.37 -2.43
N GLU A 143 -0.80 19.00 -3.45
CA GLU A 143 -0.20 18.30 -4.60
C GLU A 143 0.91 17.38 -4.06
N SER A 144 0.52 16.20 -3.58
CA SER A 144 1.51 15.16 -3.35
C SER A 144 2.15 14.86 -4.71
N ASN A 145 3.46 14.80 -4.77
CA ASN A 145 4.21 14.43 -5.98
C ASN A 145 3.94 12.99 -6.42
N ARG A 146 2.78 12.44 -6.25
CA ARG A 146 2.24 11.12 -6.65
C ARG A 146 3.29 10.08 -7.15
N ILE A 147 4.57 10.33 -6.85
CA ILE A 147 5.73 9.57 -7.32
C ILE A 147 5.66 8.15 -6.72
N GLY A 148 5.44 8.05 -5.41
CA GLY A 148 5.29 6.76 -4.74
C GLY A 148 4.10 5.94 -5.27
N LEU A 149 2.95 6.60 -5.56
CA LEU A 149 1.80 5.93 -6.14
C LEU A 149 2.06 5.46 -7.57
N LYS A 150 2.73 6.28 -8.40
CA LYS A 150 3.14 5.87 -9.76
C LYS A 150 4.08 4.68 -9.74
N SER A 151 5.07 4.68 -8.82
CA SER A 151 5.98 3.56 -8.62
C SER A 151 5.22 2.31 -8.16
N SER A 152 4.31 2.45 -7.20
CA SER A 152 3.47 1.34 -6.74
C SER A 152 2.57 0.78 -7.84
N THR A 153 1.96 1.63 -8.67
CA THR A 153 1.16 1.21 -9.83
C THR A 153 2.02 0.41 -10.80
N ARG A 154 3.19 0.93 -11.18
CA ARG A 154 4.12 0.23 -12.07
C ARG A 154 4.57 -1.12 -11.51
N ASN A 155 4.85 -1.19 -10.21
CA ASN A 155 5.23 -2.44 -9.56
C ASN A 155 4.09 -3.46 -9.55
N MET A 156 2.85 -3.03 -9.34
CA MET A 156 1.67 -3.91 -9.47
C MET A 156 1.50 -4.43 -10.89
N GLU A 157 1.60 -3.55 -11.90
CA GLU A 157 1.51 -3.93 -13.32
C GLU A 157 2.60 -4.94 -13.70
N ARG A 158 3.84 -4.75 -13.22
CA ARG A 158 4.93 -5.70 -13.43
C ARG A 158 4.66 -7.08 -12.86
N MET A 159 3.85 -7.19 -11.82
CA MET A 159 3.39 -8.47 -11.23
C MET A 159 2.10 -8.98 -11.87
N GLY A 160 1.61 -8.35 -12.95
CA GLY A 160 0.35 -8.70 -13.60
C GLY A 160 -0.90 -8.28 -12.80
N GLY A 161 -0.71 -7.53 -11.74
CA GLY A 161 -1.79 -6.97 -10.91
C GLY A 161 -2.19 -5.55 -11.32
N LYS A 162 -3.07 -4.95 -10.54
CA LYS A 162 -3.56 -3.59 -10.77
C LYS A 162 -3.63 -2.82 -9.46
N LEU A 163 -3.29 -1.53 -9.51
CA LEU A 163 -3.49 -0.59 -8.41
C LEU A 163 -4.40 0.54 -8.89
N VAL A 164 -5.51 0.74 -8.18
CA VAL A 164 -6.47 1.81 -8.46
C VAL A 164 -6.53 2.73 -7.25
N VAL A 165 -6.44 4.03 -7.50
CA VAL A 165 -6.54 5.07 -6.47
C VAL A 165 -7.84 5.82 -6.64
N PHE A 166 -8.61 5.94 -5.57
CA PHE A 166 -9.74 6.83 -5.47
C PHE A 166 -9.48 7.83 -4.34
N GLN A 167 -9.51 9.12 -4.66
CA GLN A 167 -9.21 10.19 -3.73
C GLN A 167 -10.25 11.29 -3.82
N THR A 168 -10.73 11.74 -2.66
CA THR A 168 -11.53 12.96 -2.49
C THR A 168 -10.78 13.93 -1.56
N ASN A 169 -11.42 15.06 -1.22
CA ASN A 169 -10.86 15.98 -0.22
C ASN A 169 -10.90 15.42 1.21
N THR A 170 -11.66 14.36 1.46
CA THR A 170 -11.89 13.81 2.80
C THR A 170 -11.29 12.44 3.00
N PHE A 171 -11.19 11.62 1.96
CA PHE A 171 -10.65 10.28 2.09
C PHE A 171 -9.80 9.87 0.87
N PHE A 172 -8.96 8.89 1.12
CA PHE A 172 -8.07 8.24 0.16
C PHE A 172 -8.29 6.74 0.25
N GLU A 173 -8.48 6.11 -0.89
CA GLU A 173 -8.66 4.66 -1.00
C GLU A 173 -7.79 4.12 -2.12
N VAL A 174 -7.10 3.02 -1.83
CA VAL A 174 -6.30 2.28 -2.81
C VAL A 174 -6.78 0.85 -2.85
N THR A 175 -7.11 0.38 -4.05
CA THR A 175 -7.42 -1.03 -4.30
C THR A 175 -6.26 -1.69 -5.04
N LEU A 176 -5.75 -2.76 -4.46
CA LEU A 176 -4.74 -3.65 -5.02
C LEU A 176 -5.43 -4.91 -5.52
N SER A 177 -5.26 -5.26 -6.80
CA SER A 177 -5.82 -6.47 -7.39
C SER A 177 -4.69 -7.39 -7.80
N PHE A 178 -4.61 -8.58 -7.22
CA PHE A 178 -3.62 -9.60 -7.53
C PHE A 178 -4.27 -10.73 -8.32
N PRO A 179 -3.72 -11.12 -9.47
CA PRO A 179 -4.17 -12.33 -10.15
C PRO A 179 -4.00 -13.54 -9.24
N VAL A 180 -5.02 -14.36 -9.13
CA VAL A 180 -4.95 -15.60 -8.36
C VAL A 180 -4.76 -16.79 -9.30
N THR A 181 -4.02 -17.76 -8.82
CA THR A 181 -3.84 -19.04 -9.50
C THR A 181 -4.45 -20.15 -8.65
N ALA A 182 -5.14 -21.07 -9.30
CA ALA A 182 -5.50 -22.33 -8.66
C ALA A 182 -4.21 -23.05 -8.22
N PRO A 183 -4.23 -23.76 -7.11
CA PRO A 183 -3.10 -24.54 -6.60
C PRO A 183 -2.68 -25.64 -7.59
#